data_538e9374fc5707879f49df6af6a26e28
#
_entry.id   538e9374fc5707879f49df6af6a26e28
#
_cell.length_a   1.000
_cell.length_b   1.000
_cell.length_c   1.000
_cell.angle_alpha   90.00
_cell.angle_beta   90.00
_cell.angle_gamma   90.00
#
_symmetry.space_group_name_H-M   'P 1'
#
loop_
_entity.id
_entity.type
_entity.pdbx_description
1 polymer ?
#
loop_
_entity_poly.entity_id
_entity_poly.type
_entity_poly.pdbx_seq_one_letter_code
_entity_poly.pdbx_strand_id
1 'polypeptide(L)'
;EKLDKAPQTQRDDHLRILTDVVKFAYQTGARQGEILKLKRDHVDFNNKTCTFYDTKGGVDRTIPLADVTISLIKRHMFGKYIFDCDARRLRKWFKVACHRSSIHNFRFHDLRACFCTNALLSGMSIAEVSAISGHRDWSQLKRYTRIKPQDLLGKMNNVVTLKRNPA
;
A
#
# COMPACT_ATOMS: atom_id res chain seq x y z
N GLU A 1 -17.11 -20.97 6.14
CA GLU A 1 -17.60 -22.34 5.90
C GLU A 1 -16.91 -23.06 4.74
N LYS A 2 -16.75 -22.47 3.54
CA LYS A 2 -16.03 -23.12 2.41
C LYS A 2 -14.51 -23.15 2.59
N LEU A 3 -13.91 -22.21 3.30
CA LEU A 3 -12.47 -22.19 3.59
C LEU A 3 -12.07 -23.30 4.57
N ASP A 4 -12.94 -23.61 5.53
CA ASP A 4 -12.67 -24.63 6.55
C ASP A 4 -12.79 -26.06 6.01
N LYS A 5 -13.40 -26.25 4.83
CA LYS A 5 -13.54 -27.53 4.13
C LYS A 5 -12.42 -27.82 3.13
N ALA A 6 -11.53 -26.85 2.86
CA ALA A 6 -10.40 -27.06 1.96
C ALA A 6 -9.27 -27.87 2.64
N PRO A 7 -8.46 -28.63 1.88
CA PRO A 7 -7.25 -29.25 2.41
C PRO A 7 -6.34 -28.24 3.13
N GLN A 8 -5.61 -28.68 4.16
CA GLN A 8 -4.77 -27.79 5.00
C GLN A 8 -3.79 -26.99 4.15
N THR A 9 -3.08 -27.63 3.23
CA THR A 9 -2.12 -26.98 2.32
C THR A 9 -2.75 -25.84 1.53
N GLN A 10 -3.97 -26.04 1.01
CA GLN A 10 -4.68 -25.00 0.25
C GLN A 10 -5.14 -23.85 1.16
N ARG A 11 -5.48 -24.12 2.41
CA ARG A 11 -5.81 -23.08 3.39
C ARG A 11 -4.59 -22.23 3.73
N ASP A 12 -3.45 -22.85 3.91
CA ASP A 12 -2.19 -22.18 4.23
C ASP A 12 -1.73 -21.28 3.07
N ASP A 13 -1.87 -21.74 1.82
CA ASP A 13 -1.60 -20.93 0.64
C ASP A 13 -2.54 -19.72 0.53
N HIS A 14 -3.81 -19.90 0.78
CA HIS A 14 -4.79 -18.81 0.78
C HIS A 14 -4.49 -17.77 1.87
N LEU A 15 -4.12 -18.22 3.08
CA LEU A 15 -3.75 -17.33 4.17
C LEU A 15 -2.45 -16.56 3.85
N ARG A 16 -1.48 -17.22 3.24
CA ARG A 16 -0.23 -16.60 2.81
C ARG A 16 -0.49 -15.50 1.77
N ILE A 17 -1.24 -15.81 0.72
CA ILE A 17 -1.60 -14.83 -0.32
C ILE A 17 -2.35 -13.65 0.29
N LEU A 18 -3.37 -13.90 1.13
CA LEU A 18 -4.13 -12.84 1.81
C LEU A 18 -3.20 -11.95 2.64
N THR A 19 -2.36 -12.55 3.46
CA THR A 19 -1.43 -11.84 4.35
C THR A 19 -0.50 -10.94 3.54
N ASP A 20 0.05 -11.45 2.45
CA ASP A 20 1.01 -10.75 1.63
C ASP A 20 0.34 -9.63 0.79
N VAL A 21 -0.87 -9.85 0.30
CA VAL A 21 -1.67 -8.80 -0.37
C VAL A 21 -2.03 -7.67 0.61
N VAL A 22 -2.41 -8.00 1.84
CA VAL A 22 -2.70 -7.02 2.89
C VAL A 22 -1.46 -6.21 3.24
N LYS A 23 -0.31 -6.87 3.45
CA LYS A 23 0.98 -6.20 3.71
C LYS A 23 1.37 -5.29 2.55
N PHE A 24 1.26 -5.77 1.31
CA PHE A 24 1.56 -4.98 0.13
C PHE A 24 0.67 -3.73 0.03
N ALA A 25 -0.65 -3.89 0.22
CA ALA A 25 -1.59 -2.77 0.23
C ALA A 25 -1.27 -1.74 1.31
N TYR A 26 -0.93 -2.20 2.52
CA TYR A 26 -0.56 -1.35 3.65
C TYR A 26 0.77 -0.61 3.42
N GLN A 27 1.75 -1.24 2.78
CA GLN A 27 3.08 -0.68 2.53
C GLN A 27 3.14 0.28 1.33
N THR A 28 2.21 0.16 0.38
CA THR A 28 2.24 0.90 -0.90
C THR A 28 1.06 1.85 -1.09
N GLY A 29 -0.01 1.67 -0.36
CA GLY A 29 -1.26 2.39 -0.57
C GLY A 29 -1.93 2.09 -1.92
N ALA A 30 -1.50 1.05 -2.65
CA ALA A 30 -2.05 0.67 -3.94
C ALA A 30 -3.53 0.26 -3.84
N ARG A 31 -4.28 0.49 -4.91
CA ARG A 31 -5.69 0.06 -4.98
C ARG A 31 -5.78 -1.45 -5.18
N GLN A 32 -6.84 -2.07 -4.67
CA GLN A 32 -7.07 -3.51 -4.83
C GLN A 32 -6.90 -3.99 -6.28
N GLY A 33 -7.47 -3.26 -7.24
CA GLY A 33 -7.39 -3.64 -8.66
C GLY A 33 -5.97 -3.52 -9.24
N GLU A 34 -5.18 -2.56 -8.77
CA GLU A 34 -3.77 -2.39 -9.16
C GLU A 34 -2.93 -3.57 -8.64
N ILE A 35 -3.13 -3.96 -7.38
CA ILE A 35 -2.43 -5.09 -6.74
C ILE A 35 -2.71 -6.40 -7.46
N LEU A 36 -3.98 -6.68 -7.76
CA LEU A 36 -4.40 -7.94 -8.39
C LEU A 36 -4.04 -8.03 -9.88
N LYS A 37 -3.71 -6.92 -10.52
CA LYS A 37 -3.21 -6.86 -11.90
C LYS A 37 -1.68 -6.79 -11.99
N LEU A 38 -0.99 -6.74 -10.85
CA LEU A 38 0.46 -6.60 -10.81
C LEU A 38 1.14 -7.84 -11.38
N LYS A 39 2.01 -7.64 -12.36
CA LYS A 39 2.82 -8.66 -13.00
C LYS A 39 4.29 -8.49 -12.65
N ARG A 40 5.11 -9.49 -12.96
CA ARG A 40 6.56 -9.45 -12.73
C ARG A 40 7.25 -8.34 -13.52
N ASP A 41 6.89 -8.16 -14.78
CA ASP A 41 7.43 -7.15 -15.70
C ASP A 41 7.08 -5.71 -15.29
N HIS A 42 6.14 -5.55 -14.36
CA HIS A 42 5.82 -4.26 -13.75
C HIS A 42 6.77 -3.86 -12.61
N VAL A 43 7.69 -4.76 -12.20
CA VAL A 43 8.57 -4.55 -11.04
C VAL A 43 10.03 -4.49 -11.51
N ASP A 44 10.67 -3.36 -11.29
CA ASP A 44 12.12 -3.19 -11.44
C ASP A 44 12.81 -3.46 -10.11
N PHE A 45 13.46 -4.61 -10.01
CA PHE A 45 14.15 -5.04 -8.79
C PHE A 45 15.47 -4.30 -8.56
N ASN A 46 16.09 -3.77 -9.61
CA ASN A 46 17.35 -3.04 -9.51
C ASN A 46 17.10 -1.63 -8.95
N ASN A 47 16.10 -0.94 -9.51
CA ASN A 47 15.70 0.40 -9.06
C ASN A 47 14.69 0.37 -7.90
N LYS A 48 14.26 -0.82 -7.48
CA LYS A 48 13.26 -1.04 -6.42
C LYS A 48 11.98 -0.23 -6.67
N THR A 49 11.43 -0.33 -7.87
CA THR A 49 10.20 0.37 -8.25
C THR A 49 9.14 -0.60 -8.78
N CYS A 50 7.91 -0.13 -8.80
CA CYS A 50 6.77 -0.85 -9.37
C CYS A 50 5.89 0.12 -10.15
N THR A 51 5.50 -0.25 -11.36
CA THR A 51 4.61 0.53 -12.21
C THR A 51 3.21 -0.10 -12.26
N PHE A 52 2.20 0.69 -11.93
CA PHE A 52 0.80 0.35 -12.10
C PHE A 52 0.31 0.95 -13.41
N TYR A 53 -0.08 0.09 -14.34
CA TYR A 53 -0.67 0.44 -15.62
C TYR A 53 -2.19 0.49 -15.55
N ASP A 54 -2.84 1.18 -16.50
CA ASP A 54 -4.32 1.30 -16.57
C ASP A 54 -4.96 1.71 -15.25
N THR A 55 -4.37 2.66 -14.55
CA THR A 55 -4.95 3.13 -13.30
C THR A 55 -6.30 3.79 -13.59
N LYS A 56 -7.22 3.78 -12.62
CA LYS A 56 -8.57 4.41 -12.74
C LYS A 56 -8.55 5.86 -13.24
N GLY A 57 -7.38 6.44 -13.35
CA GLY A 57 -7.13 7.79 -13.84
C GLY A 57 -6.57 7.87 -15.25
N GLY A 58 -6.31 6.76 -15.93
CA GLY A 58 -5.73 6.76 -17.28
C GLY A 58 -4.25 7.20 -17.32
N VAL A 59 -3.57 7.28 -16.18
CA VAL A 59 -2.15 7.64 -16.08
C VAL A 59 -1.43 6.53 -15.34
N ASP A 60 -0.37 6.03 -15.95
CA ASP A 60 0.52 5.06 -15.33
C ASP A 60 1.25 5.70 -14.14
N ARG A 61 1.51 4.90 -13.12
CA ARG A 61 2.15 5.37 -11.90
C ARG A 61 3.24 4.44 -11.46
N THR A 62 4.45 4.96 -11.36
CA THR A 62 5.59 4.24 -10.78
C THR A 62 5.80 4.69 -9.34
N ILE A 63 5.95 3.72 -8.44
CA ILE A 63 6.19 3.97 -7.01
C ILE A 63 7.47 3.28 -6.54
N PRO A 64 8.17 3.84 -5.54
CA PRO A 64 9.28 3.16 -4.89
C PRO A 64 8.77 2.02 -4.00
N LEU A 65 9.59 0.99 -3.85
CA LEU A 65 9.33 -0.18 -3.00
C LEU A 65 10.40 -0.30 -1.91
N ALA A 66 9.98 -0.42 -0.66
CA ALA A 66 10.87 -0.77 0.43
C ALA A 66 11.42 -2.20 0.29
N ASP A 67 12.58 -2.51 0.88
CA ASP A 67 13.21 -3.83 0.78
C ASP A 67 12.29 -4.95 1.31
N VAL A 68 11.53 -4.68 2.34
CA VAL A 68 10.52 -5.60 2.88
C VAL A 68 9.43 -5.92 1.86
N THR A 69 9.02 -4.93 1.04
CA THR A 69 8.02 -5.09 -0.02
C THR A 69 8.61 -5.88 -1.20
N ILE A 70 9.85 -5.61 -1.57
CA ILE A 70 10.58 -6.40 -2.57
C ILE A 70 10.68 -7.87 -2.15
N SER A 71 11.07 -8.13 -0.90
CA SER A 71 11.16 -9.48 -0.35
C SER A 71 9.82 -10.21 -0.35
N LEU A 72 8.72 -9.47 -0.11
CA LEU A 72 7.37 -9.99 -0.18
C LEU A 72 7.00 -10.38 -1.63
N ILE A 73 7.25 -9.53 -2.61
CA ILE A 73 6.99 -9.80 -4.03
C ILE A 73 7.74 -11.05 -4.49
N LYS A 74 9.02 -11.19 -4.14
CA LYS A 74 9.87 -12.33 -4.55
C LYS A 74 9.30 -13.69 -4.18
N ARG A 75 8.43 -13.79 -3.17
CA ARG A 75 7.76 -15.05 -2.79
C ARG A 75 6.65 -15.49 -3.74
N HIS A 76 6.21 -14.59 -4.64
CA HIS A 76 5.04 -14.78 -5.50
C HIS A 76 5.38 -14.69 -7.01
N MET A 77 6.58 -15.13 -7.41
CA MET A 77 7.10 -14.91 -8.77
C MET A 77 6.68 -15.96 -9.81
N PHE A 78 5.85 -16.94 -9.45
CA PHE A 78 5.62 -18.13 -10.29
C PHE A 78 4.36 -18.07 -11.15
N GLY A 79 3.49 -17.07 -10.98
CA GLY A 79 2.23 -16.93 -11.71
C GLY A 79 2.25 -15.84 -12.78
N LYS A 80 1.13 -15.73 -13.53
CA LYS A 80 0.89 -14.61 -14.46
C LYS A 80 0.84 -13.27 -13.73
N TYR A 81 0.26 -13.27 -12.54
CA TYR A 81 0.20 -12.12 -11.64
C TYR A 81 1.01 -12.43 -10.38
N ILE A 82 1.57 -11.40 -9.77
CA ILE A 82 2.31 -11.53 -8.50
C ILE A 82 1.42 -12.20 -7.43
N PHE A 83 0.19 -11.74 -7.30
CA PHE A 83 -0.77 -12.33 -6.36
C PHE A 83 -1.87 -13.05 -7.12
N ASP A 84 -1.82 -14.39 -7.11
CA ASP A 84 -2.83 -15.23 -7.78
C ASP A 84 -4.12 -15.28 -6.94
N CYS A 85 -4.89 -14.21 -7.04
CA CYS A 85 -6.16 -14.07 -6.32
C CYS A 85 -7.11 -13.13 -7.08
N ASP A 86 -8.35 -13.51 -7.23
CA ASP A 86 -9.39 -12.62 -7.75
C ASP A 86 -9.98 -11.69 -6.67
N ALA A 87 -10.57 -10.59 -7.12
CA ALA A 87 -11.11 -9.56 -6.23
C ALA A 87 -12.26 -10.04 -5.32
N ARG A 88 -13.07 -11.00 -5.78
CA ARG A 88 -14.19 -11.55 -4.99
C ARG A 88 -13.67 -12.43 -3.86
N ARG A 89 -12.69 -13.28 -4.17
CA ARG A 89 -12.02 -14.17 -3.24
C ARG A 89 -11.27 -13.38 -2.18
N LEU A 90 -10.48 -12.38 -2.59
CA LEU A 90 -9.75 -11.49 -1.67
C LEU A 90 -10.69 -10.78 -0.69
N ARG A 91 -11.78 -10.17 -1.16
CA ARG A 91 -12.74 -9.50 -0.28
C ARG A 91 -13.39 -10.46 0.72
N LYS A 92 -13.71 -11.69 0.29
CA LYS A 92 -14.27 -12.71 1.18
C LYS A 92 -13.28 -13.11 2.26
N TRP A 93 -12.03 -13.38 1.90
CA TRP A 93 -10.99 -13.78 2.85
C TRP A 93 -10.68 -12.65 3.83
N PHE A 94 -10.56 -11.42 3.33
CA PHE A 94 -10.33 -10.25 4.17
C PHE A 94 -11.44 -10.03 5.20
N LYS A 95 -12.70 -10.14 4.78
CA LYS A 95 -13.85 -10.05 5.68
C LYS A 95 -13.80 -11.11 6.78
N VAL A 96 -13.49 -12.35 6.43
CA VAL A 96 -13.34 -13.46 7.39
C VAL A 96 -12.19 -13.19 8.37
N ALA A 97 -11.04 -12.73 7.87
CA ALA A 97 -9.89 -12.40 8.70
C ALA A 97 -10.22 -11.27 9.70
N CYS A 98 -10.84 -10.18 9.25
CA CYS A 98 -11.30 -9.11 10.12
C CYS A 98 -12.26 -9.60 11.21
N HIS A 99 -13.25 -10.41 10.84
CA HIS A 99 -14.21 -10.98 11.79
C HIS A 99 -13.51 -11.83 12.85
N ARG A 100 -12.60 -12.74 12.44
CA ARG A 100 -11.83 -13.59 13.37
C ARG A 100 -10.91 -12.81 14.30
N SER A 101 -10.48 -11.63 13.88
CA SER A 101 -9.61 -10.72 14.67
C SER A 101 -10.41 -9.65 15.43
N SER A 102 -11.74 -9.78 15.51
CA SER A 102 -12.65 -8.81 16.15
C SER A 102 -12.48 -7.38 15.60
N ILE A 103 -12.08 -7.24 14.33
CA ILE A 103 -11.97 -5.96 13.64
C ILE A 103 -13.30 -5.67 12.95
N HIS A 104 -13.97 -4.60 13.38
CA HIS A 104 -15.26 -4.18 12.85
C HIS A 104 -15.12 -2.94 11.96
N ASN A 105 -16.03 -2.79 10.99
CA ASN A 105 -16.14 -1.61 10.12
C ASN A 105 -14.84 -1.25 9.35
N PHE A 106 -14.02 -2.27 9.01
CA PHE A 106 -12.76 -2.10 8.29
C PHE A 106 -12.81 -2.84 6.96
N ARG A 107 -12.61 -2.10 5.87
CA ARG A 107 -12.62 -2.61 4.48
C ARG A 107 -11.21 -2.69 3.95
N PHE A 108 -10.98 -3.53 2.93
CA PHE A 108 -9.68 -3.62 2.27
C PHE A 108 -9.16 -2.26 1.76
N HIS A 109 -10.06 -1.39 1.29
CA HIS A 109 -9.67 -0.04 0.84
C HIS A 109 -9.13 0.85 1.97
N ASP A 110 -9.51 0.57 3.21
CA ASP A 110 -9.07 1.36 4.36
C ASP A 110 -7.57 1.16 4.67
N LEU A 111 -6.95 0.06 4.17
CA LEU A 111 -5.49 -0.13 4.20
C LEU A 111 -4.75 1.00 3.48
N ARG A 112 -5.31 1.54 2.40
CA ARG A 112 -4.76 2.69 1.71
C ARG A 112 -4.84 3.96 2.56
N ALA A 113 -5.92 4.13 3.33
CA ALA A 113 -6.04 5.22 4.29
C ALA A 113 -4.97 5.10 5.40
N CYS A 114 -4.72 3.88 5.88
CA CYS A 114 -3.65 3.59 6.84
C CYS A 114 -2.28 3.98 6.25
N PHE A 115 -1.98 3.57 5.00
CA PHE A 115 -0.75 3.98 4.32
C PHE A 115 -0.60 5.50 4.29
N CYS A 116 -1.61 6.23 3.80
CA CYS A 116 -1.55 7.68 3.68
C CYS A 116 -1.33 8.36 5.04
N THR A 117 -2.03 7.91 6.08
CA THR A 117 -1.86 8.42 7.44
C THR A 117 -0.43 8.19 7.95
N ASN A 118 0.08 6.97 7.83
CA ASN A 118 1.41 6.63 8.33
C ASN A 118 2.53 7.33 7.55
N ALA A 119 2.38 7.47 6.23
CA ALA A 119 3.33 8.19 5.39
C ALA A 119 3.41 9.69 5.78
N LEU A 120 2.27 10.34 6.02
CA LEU A 120 2.23 11.71 6.51
C LEU A 120 2.82 11.84 7.91
N LEU A 121 2.52 10.91 8.82
CA LEU A 121 3.08 10.89 10.17
C LEU A 121 4.59 10.65 10.17
N SER A 122 5.12 9.88 9.21
CA SER A 122 6.57 9.68 9.03
C SER A 122 7.29 10.88 8.43
N GLY A 123 6.57 11.96 8.09
CA GLY A 123 7.14 13.21 7.61
C GLY A 123 7.08 13.40 6.11
N MET A 124 6.53 12.47 5.33
CA MET A 124 6.30 12.66 3.90
C MET A 124 5.34 13.82 3.65
N SER A 125 5.62 14.62 2.63
CA SER A 125 4.73 15.69 2.18
C SER A 125 3.45 15.15 1.54
N ILE A 126 2.41 15.98 1.49
CA ILE A 126 1.16 15.64 0.78
C ILE A 126 1.44 15.31 -0.69
N ALA A 127 2.38 16.03 -1.34
CA ALA A 127 2.76 15.79 -2.73
C ALA A 127 3.37 14.39 -2.91
N GLU A 128 4.31 13.98 -2.04
CA GLU A 128 4.93 12.65 -2.08
C GLU A 128 3.91 11.54 -1.83
N VAL A 129 3.05 11.69 -0.82
CA VAL A 129 1.98 10.72 -0.54
C VAL A 129 0.99 10.64 -1.71
N SER A 130 0.67 11.78 -2.35
CA SER A 130 -0.19 11.83 -3.53
C SER A 130 0.44 11.12 -4.72
N ALA A 131 1.72 11.34 -4.98
CA ALA A 131 2.47 10.68 -6.05
C ALA A 131 2.48 9.15 -5.88
N ILE A 132 2.78 8.66 -4.67
CA ILE A 132 2.81 7.22 -4.39
C ILE A 132 1.40 6.62 -4.44
N SER A 133 0.45 7.22 -3.76
CA SER A 133 -0.90 6.68 -3.68
C SER A 133 -1.73 6.91 -4.95
N GLY A 134 -1.42 7.92 -5.77
CA GLY A 134 -2.17 8.29 -6.97
C GLY A 134 -3.49 9.00 -6.65
N HIS A 135 -3.51 9.86 -5.66
CA HIS A 135 -4.61 10.81 -5.46
C HIS A 135 -4.39 12.01 -6.39
N ARG A 136 -5.37 12.28 -7.25
CA ARG A 136 -5.33 13.44 -8.15
C ARG A 136 -5.67 14.74 -7.43
N ASP A 137 -6.59 14.64 -6.49
CA ASP A 137 -7.03 15.77 -5.69
C ASP A 137 -6.44 15.65 -4.28
N TRP A 138 -5.59 16.58 -3.93
CA TRP A 138 -4.95 16.67 -2.62
C TRP A 138 -5.95 16.92 -1.47
N SER A 139 -7.12 17.46 -1.80
CA SER A 139 -8.19 17.66 -0.80
C SER A 139 -8.61 16.34 -0.15
N GLN A 140 -8.51 15.22 -0.90
CA GLN A 140 -8.79 13.89 -0.38
C GLN A 140 -7.80 13.46 0.72
N LEU A 141 -6.60 14.03 0.74
CA LEU A 141 -5.58 13.75 1.76
C LEU A 141 -5.71 14.64 2.99
N LYS A 142 -6.45 15.75 2.95
CA LYS A 142 -6.65 16.66 4.09
C LYS A 142 -7.18 15.94 5.33
N ARG A 143 -8.03 14.91 5.16
CA ARG A 143 -8.56 14.10 6.28
C ARG A 143 -7.49 13.38 7.09
N TYR A 144 -6.32 13.18 6.51
CA TYR A 144 -5.18 12.50 7.15
C TYR A 144 -4.16 13.48 7.74
N THR A 145 -4.29 14.78 7.45
CA THR A 145 -3.38 15.84 7.93
C THR A 145 -3.95 16.53 9.14
N ARG A 146 -4.02 15.86 10.27
CA ARG A 146 -4.32 16.52 11.56
C ARG A 146 -3.04 17.08 12.16
N ILE A 147 -2.49 18.13 11.54
CA ILE A 147 -1.27 18.81 11.98
C ILE A 147 -1.62 19.70 13.16
N LYS A 148 -0.99 19.47 14.30
CA LYS A 148 -1.07 20.37 15.45
C LYS A 148 0.09 21.38 15.39
N PRO A 149 -0.07 22.61 15.93
CA PRO A 149 1.02 23.60 15.95
C PRO A 149 2.31 23.05 16.56
N GLN A 150 2.21 22.19 17.58
CA GLN A 150 3.36 21.55 18.22
C GLN A 150 4.17 20.67 17.26
N ASP A 151 3.51 20.02 16.31
CA ASP A 151 4.16 19.14 15.33
C ASP A 151 5.01 19.94 14.31
N LEU A 152 4.80 21.26 14.25
CA LEU A 152 5.50 22.17 13.33
C LEU A 152 6.71 22.87 13.98
N LEU A 153 6.86 22.85 15.31
CA LEU A 153 7.94 23.58 15.98
C LEU A 153 9.33 23.23 15.48
N GLY A 154 9.62 21.92 15.36
CA GLY A 154 10.92 21.47 14.82
C GLY A 154 11.13 21.88 13.37
N LYS A 155 10.08 21.87 12.55
CA LYS A 155 10.16 22.30 11.14
C LYS A 155 10.35 23.79 11.01
N MET A 156 9.71 24.59 11.88
CA MET A 156 9.90 26.06 11.90
C MET A 156 11.33 26.45 12.26
N ASN A 157 11.96 25.77 13.22
CA ASN A 157 13.36 26.00 13.55
C ASN A 157 14.29 25.75 12.36
N ASN A 158 14.01 24.71 11.55
CA ASN A 158 14.77 24.41 10.35
C ASN A 158 14.57 25.47 9.23
N VAL A 159 13.39 26.08 9.13
CA VAL A 159 13.13 27.18 8.17
C VAL A 159 13.93 28.43 8.55
N VAL A 160 14.03 28.73 9.83
CA VAL A 160 14.75 29.91 10.32
C VAL A 160 16.27 29.73 10.25
N THR A 161 16.76 28.50 10.34
CA THR A 161 18.18 28.14 10.31
C THR A 161 18.63 27.63 8.93
N LEU A 162 18.13 28.19 7.83
CA LEU A 162 18.64 27.89 6.50
C LEU A 162 20.16 28.07 6.49
N LYS A 163 20.91 26.97 6.58
CA LYS A 163 22.35 26.97 6.36
C LYS A 163 22.57 27.45 4.93
N ARG A 164 23.21 28.63 4.76
CA ARG A 164 23.77 28.99 3.46
C ARG A 164 24.70 27.84 3.07
N ASN A 165 24.40 27.14 1.99
CA ASN A 165 25.42 26.29 1.38
C ASN A 165 26.59 27.20 1.02
N PRO A 166 27.82 26.90 1.47
CA PRO A 166 28.99 27.57 0.96
C PRO A 166 29.06 27.26 -0.54
N ALA A 167 29.24 28.31 -1.34
CA ALA A 167 29.47 28.21 -2.77
C ALA A 167 30.74 27.46 -3.08
#